data_146f478835f7e05d051acae9916eee31
#
_entry.id   146f478835f7e05d051acae9916eee31
#
_cell.length_a   1.000
_cell.length_b   1.000
_cell.length_c   1.000
_cell.angle_alpha   90.00
_cell.angle_beta   90.00
_cell.angle_gamma   90.00
#
_symmetry.space_group_name_H-M   'P 1'
#
loop_
_entity.id
_entity.type
_entity.pdbx_description
1 polymer ?
#
loop_
_entity_poly.entity_id
_entity_poly.type
_entity_poly.pdbx_seq_one_letter_code
_entity_poly.pdbx_strand_id
1 'polypeptide(L)'
;LECKEIMDIPYVIDNISKRVIDDLQGKPISDSRISIAAASFSIYAFEALKNELESIEEMRFIFTSPTFITERVKKEKREFFIPKLNRERNLYGTDFEIKLRNKLSQKAIARECAEWIRKKVKFKSNSSQEKMGGFMHLENVEDSCVYLPFEEFTTTQLGIERGNNIYNTVNVMPSMMAEYYIKIFNEQWENDEKFKDVTAKVLEYIETVYQENAPEYIYF
;
A
#
# COMPACT_ATOMS: atom_id res chain seq x y z
N LEU A 1 -13.81 -37.36 -9.96
CA LEU A 1 -12.89 -36.64 -9.05
C LEU A 1 -11.72 -36.15 -9.90
N GLU A 2 -11.93 -35.09 -10.65
CA GLU A 2 -10.81 -34.32 -11.23
C GLU A 2 -10.20 -33.50 -10.11
N CYS A 3 -9.02 -33.92 -9.65
CA CYS A 3 -8.13 -33.02 -8.94
C CYS A 3 -7.82 -31.86 -9.89
N LYS A 4 -8.39 -30.68 -9.62
CA LYS A 4 -7.81 -29.43 -10.08
C LYS A 4 -6.41 -29.36 -9.45
N GLU A 5 -5.40 -29.82 -10.17
CA GLU A 5 -4.04 -29.36 -9.93
C GLU A 5 -4.07 -27.85 -10.13
N ILE A 6 -4.23 -27.12 -9.05
CA ILE A 6 -4.04 -25.67 -9.03
C ILE A 6 -2.59 -25.48 -9.46
N MET A 7 -2.39 -24.85 -10.59
CA MET A 7 -1.07 -24.64 -11.19
C MET A 7 -0.23 -23.77 -10.26
N ASP A 8 0.60 -24.43 -9.48
CA ASP A 8 1.58 -23.84 -8.56
C ASP A 8 2.79 -23.27 -9.36
N ILE A 9 2.50 -22.66 -10.52
CA ILE A 9 3.52 -22.14 -11.43
C ILE A 9 3.59 -20.63 -11.30
N PRO A 10 4.77 -20.07 -11.02
CA PRO A 10 4.97 -18.62 -11.08
C PRO A 10 4.62 -18.05 -12.44
N TYR A 11 4.03 -16.85 -12.47
CA TYR A 11 3.77 -16.13 -13.70
C TYR A 11 4.12 -14.66 -13.58
N VAL A 12 4.31 -14.01 -14.72
CA VAL A 12 4.69 -12.60 -14.81
C VAL A 12 3.51 -11.75 -15.27
N ILE A 13 3.32 -10.64 -14.61
CA ILE A 13 2.41 -9.56 -14.99
C ILE A 13 3.27 -8.43 -15.56
N ASP A 14 2.96 -7.95 -16.75
CA ASP A 14 3.72 -6.90 -17.45
C ASP A 14 3.12 -5.49 -17.26
N ASN A 15 1.97 -5.40 -16.62
CA ASN A 15 1.18 -4.17 -16.47
C ASN A 15 0.83 -3.47 -17.80
N ILE A 16 0.82 -4.24 -18.90
CA ILE A 16 0.45 -3.82 -20.26
C ILE A 16 -0.65 -4.71 -20.80
N SER A 17 -0.34 -5.99 -21.05
CA SER A 17 -1.29 -6.99 -21.54
C SER A 17 -2.09 -7.61 -20.40
N LYS A 18 -1.46 -7.83 -19.25
CA LYS A 18 -2.05 -8.26 -17.99
C LYS A 18 -1.64 -7.30 -16.89
N ARG A 19 -2.61 -6.71 -16.20
CA ARG A 19 -2.35 -5.74 -15.12
C ARG A 19 -2.50 -6.40 -13.76
N VAL A 20 -1.80 -5.88 -12.76
CA VAL A 20 -1.94 -6.34 -11.37
C VAL A 20 -3.37 -6.18 -10.88
N ILE A 21 -4.05 -5.07 -11.22
CA ILE A 21 -5.43 -4.85 -10.82
C ILE A 21 -6.36 -5.92 -11.38
N ASP A 22 -6.20 -6.31 -12.66
CA ASP A 22 -7.03 -7.33 -13.29
C ASP A 22 -6.82 -8.70 -12.62
N ASP A 23 -5.59 -9.00 -12.25
CA ASP A 23 -5.24 -10.24 -11.55
C ASP A 23 -5.85 -10.29 -10.15
N LEU A 24 -5.80 -9.19 -9.41
CA LEU A 24 -6.42 -9.08 -8.08
C LEU A 24 -7.94 -9.18 -8.15
N GLN A 25 -8.57 -8.52 -9.14
CA GLN A 25 -10.02 -8.57 -9.35
C GLN A 25 -10.51 -9.95 -9.81
N GLY A 26 -9.63 -10.72 -10.44
CA GLY A 26 -9.92 -12.09 -10.86
C GLY A 26 -9.80 -13.14 -9.75
N LYS A 27 -9.27 -12.79 -8.56
CA LYS A 27 -9.08 -13.69 -7.43
C LYS A 27 -10.22 -13.59 -6.40
N PRO A 28 -10.52 -14.67 -5.66
CA PRO A 28 -11.45 -14.64 -4.54
C PRO A 28 -10.78 -13.92 -3.36
N ILE A 29 -10.96 -12.60 -3.28
CA ILE A 29 -10.34 -11.74 -2.26
C ILE A 29 -11.20 -11.62 -0.99
N SER A 30 -12.46 -12.02 -1.05
CA SER A 30 -13.36 -11.97 0.12
C SER A 30 -12.78 -12.74 1.29
N ASP A 31 -12.83 -12.15 2.48
CA ASP A 31 -12.29 -12.71 3.74
C ASP A 31 -10.80 -13.03 3.70
N SER A 32 -10.06 -12.47 2.73
CA SER A 32 -8.61 -12.64 2.63
C SER A 32 -7.87 -11.69 3.57
N ARG A 33 -6.61 -12.04 3.86
CA ARG A 33 -5.64 -11.18 4.55
C ARG A 33 -4.61 -10.69 3.56
N ILE A 34 -4.36 -9.38 3.59
CA ILE A 34 -3.35 -8.76 2.74
C ILE A 34 -2.23 -8.20 3.60
N SER A 35 -0.99 -8.58 3.28
CA SER A 35 0.22 -8.07 3.93
C SER A 35 1.12 -7.41 2.89
N ILE A 36 1.32 -6.10 3.02
CA ILE A 36 2.08 -5.30 2.06
C ILE A 36 3.30 -4.69 2.74
N ALA A 37 4.45 -4.85 2.11
CA ALA A 37 5.65 -4.07 2.38
C ALA A 37 5.89 -3.19 1.15
N ALA A 38 5.78 -1.87 1.28
CA ALA A 38 5.94 -0.94 0.17
C ALA A 38 6.39 0.45 0.64
N ALA A 39 6.98 1.23 -0.24
CA ALA A 39 7.48 2.56 0.10
C ALA A 39 6.37 3.62 0.21
N SER A 40 5.24 3.41 -0.47
CA SER A 40 4.15 4.38 -0.53
C SER A 40 2.78 3.72 -0.55
N PHE A 41 1.77 4.46 -0.06
CA PHE A 41 0.35 4.11 -0.09
C PHE A 41 -0.44 5.23 -0.75
N SER A 42 -1.26 4.90 -1.75
CA SER A 42 -2.10 5.86 -2.48
C SER A 42 -3.58 5.64 -2.18
N ILE A 43 -4.29 6.72 -1.86
CA ILE A 43 -5.76 6.69 -1.73
C ILE A 43 -6.44 6.37 -3.06
N TYR A 44 -5.81 6.64 -4.19
CA TYR A 44 -6.33 6.32 -5.52
C TYR A 44 -6.17 4.83 -5.86
N ALA A 45 -5.13 4.18 -5.36
CA ALA A 45 -5.01 2.73 -5.43
C ALA A 45 -6.11 2.05 -4.59
N PHE A 46 -6.42 2.59 -3.40
CA PHE A 46 -7.58 2.17 -2.62
C PHE A 46 -8.87 2.34 -3.42
N GLU A 47 -9.13 3.52 -3.99
CA GLU A 47 -10.33 3.79 -4.79
C GLU A 47 -10.51 2.77 -5.92
N ALA A 48 -9.42 2.46 -6.62
CA ALA A 48 -9.44 1.54 -7.75
C ALA A 48 -9.76 0.08 -7.36
N LEU A 49 -9.43 -0.32 -6.13
CA LEU A 49 -9.67 -1.65 -5.56
C LEU A 49 -10.71 -1.62 -4.44
N LYS A 50 -11.53 -0.58 -4.35
CA LYS A 50 -12.43 -0.36 -3.21
C LYS A 50 -13.33 -1.55 -2.93
N ASN A 51 -13.98 -2.08 -3.96
CA ASN A 51 -14.93 -3.19 -3.81
C ASN A 51 -14.24 -4.44 -3.24
N GLU A 52 -13.04 -4.73 -3.74
CA GLU A 52 -12.23 -5.85 -3.31
C GLU A 52 -11.74 -5.63 -1.87
N LEU A 53 -11.21 -4.46 -1.58
CA LEU A 53 -10.64 -4.11 -0.27
C LEU A 53 -11.71 -3.97 0.82
N GLU A 54 -12.95 -3.64 0.49
CA GLU A 54 -14.06 -3.65 1.45
C GLU A 54 -14.44 -5.07 1.88
N SER A 55 -14.16 -6.09 1.07
CA SER A 55 -14.48 -7.48 1.34
C SER A 55 -13.41 -8.25 2.12
N ILE A 56 -12.17 -7.78 2.21
CA ILE A 56 -11.08 -8.46 2.92
C ILE A 56 -11.34 -8.56 4.43
N GLU A 57 -10.65 -9.48 5.12
CA GLU A 57 -10.66 -9.54 6.58
C GLU A 57 -9.83 -8.40 7.19
N GLU A 58 -8.57 -8.31 6.79
CA GLU A 58 -7.65 -7.27 7.26
C GLU A 58 -6.54 -6.95 6.24
N MET A 59 -5.95 -5.77 6.38
CA MET A 59 -4.70 -5.41 5.71
C MET A 59 -3.65 -4.95 6.72
N ARG A 60 -2.44 -5.47 6.60
CA ARG A 60 -1.25 -5.03 7.33
C ARG A 60 -0.28 -4.41 6.35
N PHE A 61 0.16 -3.20 6.64
CA PHE A 61 1.03 -2.45 5.74
C PHE A 61 2.30 -1.98 6.46
N ILE A 62 3.46 -2.30 5.91
CA ILE A 62 4.77 -1.81 6.36
C ILE A 62 5.31 -0.81 5.34
N PHE A 63 5.52 0.43 5.76
CA PHE A 63 6.33 1.37 4.98
C PHE A 63 7.79 0.94 5.06
N THR A 64 8.38 0.58 3.91
CA THR A 64 9.74 0.04 3.79
C THR A 64 10.82 1.06 4.12
N SER A 65 10.49 2.34 4.08
CA SER A 65 11.37 3.47 4.44
C SER A 65 10.80 4.24 5.63
N PRO A 66 11.62 4.96 6.41
CA PRO A 66 11.16 5.77 7.51
C PRO A 66 10.14 6.80 7.05
N THR A 67 8.88 6.60 7.46
CA THR A 67 7.73 7.44 7.13
C THR A 67 7.02 7.82 8.43
N PHE A 68 6.64 9.08 8.61
CA PHE A 68 5.97 9.59 9.82
C PHE A 68 6.75 9.47 11.13
N ILE A 69 8.00 9.06 11.11
CA ILE A 69 8.84 8.97 12.30
C ILE A 69 9.44 10.33 12.58
N THR A 70 8.96 10.96 13.63
CA THR A 70 9.58 12.17 14.15
C THR A 70 10.74 11.73 15.04
N GLU A 71 11.95 11.68 14.51
CA GLU A 71 13.11 11.56 15.37
C GLU A 71 13.20 12.79 16.27
N ARG A 72 13.08 12.60 17.57
CA ARG A 72 13.68 13.52 18.54
C ARG A 72 15.19 13.31 18.50
N VAL A 73 15.80 13.68 17.41
CA VAL A 73 17.26 13.75 17.35
C VAL A 73 17.67 14.95 18.18
N LYS A 74 18.40 14.68 19.26
CA LYS A 74 19.26 15.69 19.89
C LYS A 74 20.06 16.34 18.77
N LYS A 75 20.05 17.69 18.76
CA LYS A 75 20.75 18.55 17.81
C LYS A 75 22.22 18.15 17.65
N GLU A 76 22.49 17.22 16.75
CA GLU A 76 23.78 17.12 16.08
C GLU A 76 23.49 16.97 14.60
N LYS A 77 23.89 18.03 13.89
CA LYS A 77 23.79 18.29 12.47
C LYS A 77 23.78 17.06 11.55
N ARG A 78 22.61 16.53 11.28
CA ARG A 78 22.19 15.95 9.99
C ARG A 78 20.67 16.01 9.96
N GLU A 79 20.13 17.12 9.46
CA GLU A 79 18.73 17.24 9.13
C GLU A 79 18.38 16.22 8.06
N PHE A 80 17.84 15.07 8.44
CA PHE A 80 17.05 14.26 7.53
C PHE A 80 15.71 14.96 7.36
N PHE A 81 15.72 15.93 6.46
CA PHE A 81 14.52 16.56 5.97
C PHE A 81 13.81 15.52 5.10
N ILE A 82 12.71 14.90 5.59
CA ILE A 82 11.74 14.30 4.69
C ILE A 82 10.93 15.48 4.17
N PRO A 83 11.11 15.92 2.90
CA PRO A 83 10.36 17.05 2.39
C PRO A 83 8.87 16.77 2.51
N LYS A 84 8.06 17.80 2.77
CA LYS A 84 6.59 17.73 2.77
C LYS A 84 6.08 17.02 1.50
N LEU A 85 6.78 17.22 0.39
CA LEU A 85 6.56 16.57 -0.91
C LEU A 85 6.64 15.03 -0.85
N ASN A 86 7.56 14.46 -0.07
CA ASN A 86 7.69 13.00 0.05
C ASN A 86 6.56 12.40 0.89
N ARG A 87 6.01 13.13 1.87
CA ARG A 87 4.84 12.68 2.62
C ARG A 87 3.60 12.66 1.76
N GLU A 88 3.38 13.70 0.96
CA GLU A 88 2.28 13.77 0.02
C GLU A 88 2.38 12.65 -1.02
N ARG A 89 3.57 12.41 -1.55
CA ARG A 89 3.85 11.33 -2.49
C ARG A 89 3.55 9.94 -1.90
N ASN A 90 3.91 9.72 -0.67
CA ASN A 90 3.71 8.44 0.00
C ASN A 90 2.24 8.11 0.32
N LEU A 91 1.37 9.13 0.43
CA LEU A 91 -0.04 8.92 0.79
C LEU A 91 -1.01 9.16 -0.37
N TYR A 92 -0.64 10.00 -1.32
CA TYR A 92 -1.53 10.39 -2.41
C TYR A 92 -1.15 9.79 -3.76
N GLY A 93 -0.07 9.03 -3.81
CA GLY A 93 0.43 8.46 -5.04
C GLY A 93 1.42 9.35 -5.77
N THR A 94 1.52 9.16 -7.09
CA THR A 94 2.45 9.89 -7.94
C THR A 94 1.99 11.33 -8.18
N ASP A 95 2.93 12.23 -8.55
CA ASP A 95 2.59 13.61 -8.93
C ASP A 95 1.57 13.68 -10.07
N PHE A 96 1.53 12.65 -10.90
CA PHE A 96 0.58 12.54 -12.00
C PHE A 96 -0.85 12.27 -11.47
N GLU A 97 -1.01 11.36 -10.53
CA GLU A 97 -2.29 11.05 -9.88
C GLU A 97 -2.88 12.31 -9.23
N ILE A 98 -2.04 13.07 -8.51
CA ILE A 98 -2.45 14.29 -7.82
C ILE A 98 -2.97 15.36 -8.80
N LYS A 99 -2.30 15.51 -9.94
CA LYS A 99 -2.65 16.54 -10.95
C LYS A 99 -3.95 16.24 -11.70
N LEU A 100 -4.26 14.97 -11.93
CA LEU A 100 -5.42 14.57 -12.74
C LEU A 100 -6.74 14.55 -11.96
N ARG A 101 -6.71 14.54 -10.64
CA ARG A 101 -7.91 14.40 -9.81
C ARG A 101 -8.51 15.74 -9.40
N ASN A 102 -9.85 15.82 -9.48
CA ASN A 102 -10.59 16.98 -8.97
C ASN A 102 -10.53 16.97 -7.43
N LYS A 103 -10.33 18.15 -6.81
CA LYS A 103 -10.27 18.29 -5.34
C LYS A 103 -11.50 17.75 -4.59
N LEU A 104 -12.69 17.83 -5.18
CA LEU A 104 -13.92 17.28 -4.57
C LEU A 104 -13.90 15.76 -4.54
N SER A 105 -13.49 15.12 -5.64
CA SER A 105 -13.34 13.67 -5.71
C SER A 105 -12.28 13.20 -4.72
N GLN A 106 -11.15 13.90 -4.65
CA GLN A 106 -10.08 13.59 -3.71
C GLN A 106 -10.55 13.57 -2.25
N LYS A 107 -11.40 14.52 -1.85
CA LYS A 107 -11.96 14.56 -0.49
C LYS A 107 -12.89 13.39 -0.19
N ALA A 108 -13.75 13.04 -1.13
CA ALA A 108 -14.64 11.89 -0.99
C ALA A 108 -13.82 10.60 -0.82
N ILE A 109 -12.84 10.37 -1.71
CA ILE A 109 -11.94 9.23 -1.67
C ILE A 109 -11.16 9.18 -0.36
N ALA A 110 -10.61 10.30 0.09
CA ALA A 110 -9.86 10.38 1.35
C ALA A 110 -10.72 10.02 2.55
N ARG A 111 -11.98 10.47 2.60
CA ARG A 111 -12.92 10.13 3.68
C ARG A 111 -13.24 8.64 3.70
N GLU A 112 -13.60 8.07 2.57
CA GLU A 112 -13.91 6.64 2.43
C GLU A 112 -12.69 5.77 2.77
N CYS A 113 -11.52 6.17 2.30
CA CYS A 113 -10.26 5.50 2.61
C CYS A 113 -9.97 5.54 4.13
N ALA A 114 -10.15 6.69 4.79
CA ALA A 114 -9.95 6.81 6.22
C ALA A 114 -10.93 5.92 7.02
N GLU A 115 -12.18 5.84 6.61
CA GLU A 115 -13.18 4.99 7.24
C GLU A 115 -12.85 3.49 7.09
N TRP A 116 -12.37 3.09 5.91
CA TRP A 116 -11.90 1.73 5.65
C TRP A 116 -10.66 1.39 6.48
N ILE A 117 -9.66 2.29 6.52
CA ILE A 117 -8.44 2.10 7.32
C ILE A 117 -8.79 1.86 8.78
N ARG A 118 -9.68 2.66 9.38
CA ARG A 118 -10.08 2.49 10.79
C ARG A 118 -10.62 1.10 11.10
N LYS A 119 -11.25 0.47 10.12
CA LYS A 119 -11.90 -0.84 10.29
C LYS A 119 -10.98 -2.01 9.99
N LYS A 120 -10.10 -1.87 9.00
CA LYS A 120 -9.46 -3.03 8.36
C LYS A 120 -7.94 -2.94 8.21
N VAL A 121 -7.32 -1.78 8.47
CA VAL A 121 -5.90 -1.59 8.15
C VAL A 121 -5.08 -1.16 9.35
N LYS A 122 -3.89 -1.73 9.45
CA LYS A 122 -2.86 -1.29 10.37
C LYS A 122 -1.58 -0.97 9.60
N PHE A 123 -0.93 0.13 9.99
CA PHE A 123 0.30 0.59 9.38
C PHE A 123 1.46 0.57 10.36
N LYS A 124 2.58 0.00 9.94
CA LYS A 124 3.87 0.16 10.60
C LYS A 124 4.85 0.85 9.65
N SER A 125 5.86 1.49 10.20
CA SER A 125 6.93 2.11 9.43
C SER A 125 8.28 1.61 9.91
N ASN A 126 9.12 1.22 8.95
CA ASN A 126 10.52 0.90 9.23
C ASN A 126 11.22 2.14 9.80
N SER A 127 11.72 2.06 11.02
CA SER A 127 12.49 3.10 11.69
C SER A 127 14.00 2.87 11.64
N SER A 128 14.39 1.72 11.11
CA SER A 128 15.80 1.37 10.96
C SER A 128 16.38 1.96 9.66
N GLN A 129 17.70 1.92 9.54
CA GLN A 129 18.39 2.28 8.30
C GLN A 129 18.52 1.10 7.34
N GLU A 130 18.03 -0.08 7.72
CA GLU A 130 18.08 -1.28 6.90
C GLU A 130 17.05 -1.20 5.77
N LYS A 131 17.46 -1.60 4.58
CA LYS A 131 16.57 -1.62 3.41
C LYS A 131 15.68 -2.86 3.45
N MET A 132 14.42 -2.66 3.12
CA MET A 132 13.44 -3.73 2.96
C MET A 132 12.90 -3.66 1.53
N GLY A 133 12.89 -4.78 0.82
CA GLY A 133 12.28 -4.88 -0.52
C GLY A 133 10.76 -4.90 -0.42
N GLY A 134 10.10 -4.39 -1.46
CA GLY A 134 8.65 -4.32 -1.54
C GLY A 134 8.04 -5.62 -2.08
N PHE A 135 6.96 -6.07 -1.42
CA PHE A 135 6.12 -7.18 -1.88
C PHE A 135 4.70 -7.05 -1.33
N MET A 136 3.76 -7.74 -1.96
CA MET A 136 2.39 -7.87 -1.48
C MET A 136 2.04 -9.36 -1.37
N HIS A 137 1.66 -9.81 -0.19
CA HIS A 137 1.16 -11.14 0.08
C HIS A 137 -0.35 -11.12 0.22
N LEU A 138 -1.01 -12.00 -0.51
CA LEU A 138 -2.45 -12.25 -0.44
C LEU A 138 -2.67 -13.66 0.05
N GLU A 139 -3.49 -13.83 1.08
CA GLU A 139 -3.86 -15.11 1.66
C GLU A 139 -5.37 -15.18 1.83
N ASN A 140 -5.97 -16.22 1.31
CA ASN A 140 -7.36 -16.60 1.58
C ASN A 140 -7.42 -18.05 2.11
N VAL A 141 -8.62 -18.56 2.33
CA VAL A 141 -8.82 -19.91 2.90
C VAL A 141 -8.29 -21.03 1.99
N GLU A 142 -8.24 -20.80 0.68
CA GLU A 142 -7.94 -21.83 -0.32
C GLU A 142 -6.54 -21.71 -0.90
N ASP A 143 -5.97 -20.51 -0.94
CA ASP A 143 -4.72 -20.23 -1.66
C ASP A 143 -3.97 -19.04 -1.06
N SER A 144 -2.67 -19.00 -1.29
CA SER A 144 -1.84 -17.86 -0.96
C SER A 144 -0.85 -17.57 -2.10
N CYS A 145 -0.59 -16.30 -2.34
CA CYS A 145 0.37 -15.87 -3.34
C CYS A 145 1.10 -14.59 -2.93
N VAL A 146 2.27 -14.36 -3.53
CA VAL A 146 3.03 -13.14 -3.33
C VAL A 146 3.36 -12.47 -4.67
N TYR A 147 3.17 -11.15 -4.70
CA TYR A 147 3.51 -10.27 -5.82
C TYR A 147 4.83 -9.58 -5.54
N LEU A 148 5.83 -9.73 -6.40
CA LEU A 148 7.14 -9.14 -6.23
C LEU A 148 7.88 -8.88 -7.58
N PRO A 149 8.62 -7.76 -7.67
CA PRO A 149 8.66 -6.66 -6.70
C PRO A 149 7.32 -5.93 -6.62
N PHE A 150 6.96 -5.38 -5.45
CA PHE A 150 5.79 -4.53 -5.26
C PHE A 150 6.20 -3.32 -4.41
N GLU A 151 6.86 -2.37 -5.06
CA GLU A 151 7.56 -1.29 -4.36
C GLU A 151 6.64 -0.19 -3.85
N GLU A 152 5.48 -0.01 -4.47
CA GLU A 152 4.51 1.04 -4.16
C GLU A 152 3.07 0.51 -4.25
N PHE A 153 2.20 0.92 -3.34
CA PHE A 153 0.76 0.70 -3.50
C PHE A 153 0.14 1.93 -4.19
N THR A 154 0.29 1.99 -5.53
CA THR A 154 -0.14 3.10 -6.39
C THR A 154 -0.88 2.61 -7.62
N THR A 155 -1.61 3.50 -8.31
CA THR A 155 -2.27 3.20 -9.60
C THR A 155 -1.27 2.77 -10.67
N THR A 156 -0.05 3.29 -10.64
CA THR A 156 1.04 2.87 -11.53
C THR A 156 1.47 1.42 -11.27
N GLN A 157 1.67 1.04 -10.01
CA GLN A 157 2.06 -0.33 -9.65
C GLN A 157 0.94 -1.33 -9.94
N LEU A 158 -0.32 -0.90 -9.81
CA LEU A 158 -1.50 -1.70 -10.19
C LEU A 158 -1.71 -1.82 -11.71
N GLY A 159 -0.94 -1.09 -12.52
CA GLY A 159 -1.05 -1.10 -13.98
C GLY A 159 -2.23 -0.29 -14.54
N ILE A 160 -2.85 0.59 -13.73
CA ILE A 160 -3.93 1.48 -14.17
C ILE A 160 -3.35 2.64 -14.98
N GLU A 161 -2.20 3.14 -14.56
CA GLU A 161 -1.47 4.21 -15.20
C GLU A 161 -0.06 3.74 -15.56
N ARG A 162 0.42 4.17 -16.72
CA ARG A 162 1.75 3.74 -17.20
C ARG A 162 2.90 4.29 -16.35
N GLY A 163 2.74 5.45 -15.75
CA GLY A 163 3.82 6.13 -15.05
C GLY A 163 5.01 6.48 -15.96
N ASN A 164 6.18 6.67 -15.35
CA ASN A 164 7.44 6.96 -16.05
C ASN A 164 8.35 5.73 -16.20
N ASN A 165 7.83 4.53 -15.94
CA ASN A 165 8.61 3.31 -16.02
C ASN A 165 8.73 2.82 -17.47
N ILE A 166 9.90 2.34 -17.84
CA ILE A 166 10.12 1.70 -19.14
C ILE A 166 9.34 0.36 -19.18
N TYR A 167 9.38 -0.38 -18.07
CA TYR A 167 8.58 -1.58 -17.84
C TYR A 167 8.23 -1.66 -16.35
N ASN A 168 7.12 -2.29 -16.04
CA ASN A 168 6.64 -2.48 -14.68
C ASN A 168 6.15 -3.92 -14.53
N THR A 169 7.10 -4.84 -14.41
CA THR A 169 6.82 -6.27 -14.31
C THR A 169 6.72 -6.71 -12.86
N VAL A 170 5.72 -7.53 -12.58
CA VAL A 170 5.48 -8.13 -11.27
C VAL A 170 5.40 -9.65 -11.44
N ASN A 171 6.15 -10.40 -10.65
CA ASN A 171 6.07 -11.85 -10.60
C ASN A 171 5.04 -12.24 -9.53
N VAL A 172 4.14 -13.13 -9.89
CA VAL A 172 3.22 -13.75 -8.93
C VAL A 172 3.73 -15.14 -8.62
N MET A 173 4.10 -15.34 -7.36
CA MET A 173 4.65 -16.60 -6.86
C MET A 173 3.57 -17.34 -6.05
N PRO A 174 3.46 -18.67 -6.21
CA PRO A 174 2.45 -19.48 -5.53
C PRO A 174 2.79 -19.74 -4.05
N SER A 175 1.93 -20.47 -3.38
CA SER A 175 1.90 -20.71 -1.93
C SER A 175 3.25 -21.08 -1.30
N MET A 176 4.02 -21.96 -1.92
CA MET A 176 5.33 -22.37 -1.40
C MET A 176 6.31 -21.19 -1.22
N MET A 177 6.32 -20.25 -2.16
CA MET A 177 7.13 -19.03 -2.08
C MET A 177 6.47 -17.98 -1.19
N ALA A 178 5.14 -17.92 -1.20
CA ALA A 178 4.36 -17.00 -0.38
C ALA A 178 4.59 -17.24 1.12
N GLU A 179 4.68 -18.50 1.56
CA GLU A 179 5.00 -18.87 2.96
C GLU A 179 6.32 -18.25 3.45
N TYR A 180 7.33 -18.21 2.60
CA TYR A 180 8.60 -17.59 2.95
C TYR A 180 8.45 -16.07 3.17
N TYR A 181 7.73 -15.40 2.29
CA TYR A 181 7.55 -13.95 2.38
C TYR A 181 6.64 -13.55 3.53
N ILE A 182 5.56 -14.30 3.81
CA ILE A 182 4.70 -14.00 4.96
C ILE A 182 5.43 -14.25 6.29
N LYS A 183 6.32 -15.22 6.36
CA LYS A 183 7.17 -15.43 7.53
C LYS A 183 8.07 -14.22 7.78
N ILE A 184 8.79 -13.75 6.75
CA ILE A 184 9.60 -12.53 6.83
C ILE A 184 8.75 -11.35 7.27
N PHE A 185 7.57 -11.16 6.67
CA PHE A 185 6.66 -10.09 7.03
C PHE A 185 6.27 -10.14 8.50
N ASN A 186 5.87 -11.31 9.00
CA ASN A 186 5.47 -11.50 10.40
C ASN A 186 6.62 -11.22 11.37
N GLU A 187 7.82 -11.68 11.08
CA GLU A 187 9.02 -11.39 11.89
C GLU A 187 9.28 -9.87 11.99
N GLN A 188 9.11 -9.14 10.89
CA GLN A 188 9.24 -7.68 10.90
C GLN A 188 8.05 -7.01 11.59
N TRP A 189 6.84 -7.53 11.36
CA TRP A 189 5.63 -7.01 11.99
C TRP A 189 5.67 -7.09 13.51
N GLU A 190 6.20 -8.17 14.07
CA GLU A 190 6.36 -8.39 15.52
C GLU A 190 7.52 -7.57 16.13
N ASN A 191 8.41 -7.03 15.30
CA ASN A 191 9.60 -6.32 15.76
C ASN A 191 9.29 -4.85 16.04
N ASP A 192 8.76 -4.56 17.22
CA ASP A 192 8.43 -3.19 17.63
C ASP A 192 9.63 -2.26 17.87
N GLU A 193 10.85 -2.79 17.92
CA GLU A 193 12.06 -1.95 18.00
C GLU A 193 12.33 -1.25 16.68
N LYS A 194 12.22 -1.99 15.57
CA LYS A 194 12.52 -1.51 14.22
C LYS A 194 11.29 -0.97 13.48
N PHE A 195 10.11 -1.50 13.76
CA PHE A 195 8.86 -1.17 13.06
C PHE A 195 7.84 -0.56 14.00
N LYS A 196 7.60 0.73 13.84
CA LYS A 196 6.69 1.51 14.71
C LYS A 196 5.30 1.60 14.13
N ASP A 197 4.27 1.43 14.97
CA ASP A 197 2.90 1.72 14.57
C ASP A 197 2.75 3.20 14.21
N VAL A 198 2.23 3.44 13.02
CA VAL A 198 1.98 4.79 12.48
C VAL A 198 0.54 4.95 11.99
N THR A 199 -0.35 4.02 12.32
CA THR A 199 -1.75 4.01 11.86
C THR A 199 -2.47 5.32 12.17
N ALA A 200 -2.35 5.81 13.40
CA ALA A 200 -2.97 7.08 13.80
C ALA A 200 -2.43 8.27 13.00
N LYS A 201 -1.12 8.28 12.71
CA LYS A 201 -0.49 9.35 11.93
C LYS A 201 -0.90 9.33 10.45
N VAL A 202 -1.06 8.13 9.88
CA VAL A 202 -1.58 7.96 8.51
C VAL A 202 -3.00 8.50 8.43
N LEU A 203 -3.86 8.13 9.40
CA LEU A 203 -5.23 8.62 9.48
C LEU A 203 -5.27 10.15 9.61
N GLU A 204 -4.55 10.72 10.56
CA GLU A 204 -4.45 12.17 10.75
C GLU A 204 -4.06 12.87 9.43
N TYR A 205 -3.08 12.33 8.72
CA TYR A 205 -2.63 12.91 7.47
C TYR A 205 -3.67 12.81 6.35
N ILE A 206 -4.36 11.69 6.20
CA ILE A 206 -5.45 11.54 5.23
C ILE A 206 -6.61 12.47 5.59
N GLU A 207 -6.90 12.64 6.88
CA GLU A 207 -7.96 13.53 7.37
C GLU A 207 -7.71 15.00 7.02
N THR A 208 -6.47 15.46 6.99
CA THR A 208 -6.16 16.83 6.57
C THR A 208 -6.65 17.14 5.16
N VAL A 209 -6.71 16.13 4.27
CA VAL A 209 -7.16 16.31 2.86
C VAL A 209 -8.59 16.80 2.77
N TYR A 210 -9.48 16.31 3.66
CA TYR A 210 -10.88 16.69 3.60
C TYR A 210 -11.29 17.69 4.68
N GLN A 211 -10.45 17.93 5.69
CA GLN A 211 -10.67 18.93 6.73
C GLN A 211 -10.19 20.33 6.33
N GLU A 212 -9.05 20.47 5.64
CA GLU A 212 -8.45 21.76 5.24
C GLU A 212 -9.35 22.68 4.38
N ASN A 213 -10.57 22.23 4.07
CA ASN A 213 -11.53 23.00 3.29
C ASN A 213 -12.94 22.94 3.88
N ALA A 214 -13.07 22.95 5.21
CA ALA A 214 -14.35 23.21 5.83
C ALA A 214 -14.86 24.61 5.38
N PRO A 215 -16.19 24.80 5.17
CA PRO A 215 -16.74 26.04 4.69
C PRO A 215 -16.37 27.30 5.48
N GLU A 216 -15.90 27.13 6.71
CA GLU A 216 -15.43 28.18 7.60
C GLU A 216 -14.23 28.98 7.05
N TYR A 217 -13.46 28.42 6.11
CA TYR A 217 -12.32 29.10 5.48
C TYR A 217 -12.64 29.74 4.12
N ILE A 218 -13.89 29.66 3.65
CA ILE A 218 -14.30 30.24 2.35
C ILE A 218 -14.81 31.69 2.51
N TYR A 219 -14.98 32.18 3.73
CA TYR A 219 -15.57 33.50 4.01
C TYR A 219 -14.62 34.53 4.63
N PHE A 220 -13.30 34.44 4.35
CA PHE A 220 -12.38 35.52 4.72
C PHE A 220 -11.50 35.92 3.56
#